data_600649ef84ffe25408a8c45e953c9eba
#
_entry.id   600649ef84ffe25408a8c45e953c9eba
#
_cell.length_a   1.000
_cell.length_b   1.000
_cell.length_c   1.000
_cell.angle_alpha   90.00
_cell.angle_beta   90.00
_cell.angle_gamma   90.00
#
_symmetry.space_group_name_H-M   'P 1'
#
loop_
_entity.id
_entity.type
_entity.pdbx_description
1 polymer ?
#
loop_
_entity_poly.entity_id
_entity_poly.type
_entity_poly.pdbx_seq_one_letter_code
_entity_poly.pdbx_strand_id
1 'polypeptide(L)'
;IKPEPEYYRCTCVHGLTEADTCNAPVFPVVWREIEKRIGGLPLVAHNKAFDESCLKAVFRMYQMDYPDYTFLCTLQQSRKVWPQGQHTLDVIAARCGYNLAHHHHALADAEACAAIALQIL
;
A
#
# COMPACT_ATOMS: atom_id res chain seq x y z
N ILE A 1 11.14 6.24 -0.19
CA ILE A 1 10.82 7.57 -0.73
C ILE A 1 11.10 8.62 0.34
N LYS A 2 11.81 9.68 -0.04
CA LYS A 2 12.05 10.81 0.84
C LYS A 2 10.79 11.68 0.92
N PRO A 3 10.25 11.94 2.12
CA PRO A 3 9.09 12.81 2.24
C PRO A 3 9.44 14.28 2.00
N GLU A 4 8.51 15.03 1.42
CA GLU A 4 8.63 16.48 1.22
C GLU A 4 7.31 17.15 1.62
N PRO A 5 7.30 18.07 2.61
CA PRO A 5 8.43 18.38 3.48
C PRO A 5 8.85 17.20 4.36
N GLU A 6 10.08 17.20 4.83
CA GLU A 6 10.56 16.13 5.72
C GLU A 6 9.80 16.19 7.05
N TYR A 7 8.92 15.22 7.24
CA TYR A 7 8.04 15.16 8.39
C TYR A 7 7.80 13.71 8.82
N TYR A 8 8.18 13.40 10.05
CA TYR A 8 8.20 12.03 10.57
C TYR A 8 7.25 11.91 11.77
N ARG A 9 5.97 11.67 11.49
CA ARG A 9 4.93 11.60 12.52
C ARG A 9 4.70 10.18 13.07
N CYS A 10 4.81 9.19 12.22
CA CYS A 10 4.39 7.82 12.56
C CYS A 10 5.56 6.86 12.74
N THR A 11 6.74 7.36 13.14
CA THR A 11 7.93 6.51 13.36
C THR A 11 7.66 5.40 14.37
N CYS A 12 6.84 5.64 15.39
CA CYS A 12 6.45 4.62 16.36
C CYS A 12 5.68 3.44 15.73
N VAL A 13 5.07 3.64 14.55
CA VAL A 13 4.31 2.62 13.84
C VAL A 13 5.18 1.87 12.84
N HIS A 14 5.90 2.59 11.96
CA HIS A 14 6.65 1.99 10.86
C HIS A 14 8.16 1.91 11.10
N GLY A 15 8.68 2.55 12.15
CA GLY A 15 10.11 2.50 12.49
C GLY A 15 11.03 3.27 11.56
N LEU A 16 10.50 4.03 10.60
CA LEU A 16 11.31 4.80 9.66
C LEU A 16 11.62 6.18 10.19
N THR A 17 12.88 6.60 10.06
CA THR A 17 13.38 7.89 10.51
C THR A 17 13.97 8.67 9.35
N GLU A 18 14.38 9.92 9.63
CA GLU A 18 15.09 10.74 8.65
C GLU A 18 16.33 10.03 8.12
N ALA A 19 17.08 9.32 8.98
CA ALA A 19 18.28 8.58 8.58
C ALA A 19 17.96 7.51 7.53
N ASP A 20 16.77 6.92 7.59
CA ASP A 20 16.35 5.87 6.64
C ASP A 20 15.97 6.44 5.26
N THR A 21 15.50 7.69 5.19
CA THR A 21 14.92 8.25 3.98
C THR A 21 15.61 9.49 3.42
N CYS A 22 16.55 10.10 4.14
CA CYS A 22 17.17 11.35 3.72
C CYS A 22 17.90 11.26 2.37
N ASN A 23 18.42 10.07 2.03
CA ASN A 23 19.10 9.81 0.75
C ASN A 23 18.19 9.09 -0.26
N ALA A 24 16.94 8.83 0.09
CA ALA A 24 16.00 8.19 -0.82
C ALA A 24 15.50 9.18 -1.88
N PRO A 25 15.15 8.72 -3.08
CA PRO A 25 14.55 9.60 -4.09
C PRO A 25 13.15 10.07 -3.67
N VAL A 26 12.76 11.25 -4.16
CA VAL A 26 11.42 11.79 -3.93
C VAL A 26 10.39 11.08 -4.80
N PHE A 27 9.10 11.26 -4.48
CA PHE A 27 8.01 10.53 -5.10
C PHE A 27 7.98 10.60 -6.64
N PRO A 28 8.11 11.78 -7.30
CA PRO A 28 8.04 11.82 -8.77
C PRO A 28 9.10 10.96 -9.47
N VAL A 29 10.28 10.87 -8.89
CA VAL A 29 11.37 10.05 -9.44
C VAL A 29 11.03 8.58 -9.33
N VAL A 30 10.57 8.14 -8.16
CA VAL A 30 10.18 6.74 -7.89
C VAL A 30 8.99 6.35 -8.76
N TRP A 31 7.96 7.20 -8.82
CA TRP A 31 6.74 6.88 -9.55
C TRP A 31 6.96 6.71 -11.03
N ARG A 32 7.87 7.47 -11.61
CA ARG A 32 8.22 7.32 -13.02
C ARG A 32 8.67 5.90 -13.37
N GLU A 33 9.41 5.26 -12.48
CA GLU A 33 9.84 3.86 -12.65
C GLU A 33 8.71 2.87 -12.40
N ILE A 34 7.90 3.13 -11.38
CA ILE A 34 6.75 2.27 -11.02
C ILE A 34 5.71 2.28 -12.13
N GLU A 35 5.42 3.45 -12.68
CA GLU A 35 4.42 3.64 -13.73
C GLU A 35 4.67 2.73 -14.94
N LYS A 36 5.93 2.55 -15.30
CA LYS A 36 6.30 1.66 -16.41
C LYS A 36 5.92 0.21 -16.16
N ARG A 37 5.88 -0.21 -14.90
CA ARG A 37 5.54 -1.57 -14.51
C ARG A 37 4.05 -1.78 -14.35
N ILE A 38 3.32 -0.74 -13.97
CA ILE A 38 1.86 -0.82 -13.80
C ILE A 38 1.17 -1.00 -15.14
N GLY A 39 1.54 -0.18 -16.15
CA GLY A 39 0.84 -0.19 -17.43
C GLY A 39 -0.66 -0.01 -17.23
N GLY A 40 -1.46 -0.93 -17.77
CA GLY A 40 -2.90 -0.92 -17.60
C GLY A 40 -3.42 -1.87 -16.52
N LEU A 41 -2.54 -2.41 -15.68
CA LEU A 41 -2.93 -3.36 -14.65
C LEU A 41 -3.67 -2.68 -13.49
N PRO A 42 -4.63 -3.38 -12.85
CA PRO A 42 -5.26 -2.85 -11.66
C PRO A 42 -4.28 -2.85 -10.48
N LEU A 43 -4.50 -1.94 -9.54
CA LEU A 43 -3.78 -1.87 -8.29
C LEU A 43 -4.62 -2.54 -7.20
N VAL A 44 -3.97 -3.25 -6.30
CA VAL A 44 -4.64 -3.97 -5.22
C VAL A 44 -4.15 -3.45 -3.88
N ALA A 45 -5.09 -3.21 -2.98
CA ALA A 45 -4.76 -2.77 -1.63
C ALA A 45 -5.72 -3.38 -0.62
N HIS A 46 -5.23 -3.58 0.59
CA HIS A 46 -6.09 -3.95 1.72
C HIS A 46 -6.59 -2.66 2.36
N ASN A 47 -7.87 -2.33 2.14
CA ASN A 47 -8.46 -1.02 2.41
C ASN A 47 -8.05 0.01 1.35
N LYS A 48 -8.47 -0.25 0.11
CA LYS A 48 -8.08 0.57 -1.05
C LYS A 48 -8.40 2.05 -0.92
N ALA A 49 -9.47 2.40 -0.20
CA ALA A 49 -9.88 3.79 -0.06
C ALA A 49 -8.77 4.65 0.58
N PHE A 50 -8.05 4.09 1.54
CA PHE A 50 -6.93 4.77 2.18
C PHE A 50 -5.76 4.94 1.21
N ASP A 51 -5.31 3.86 0.58
CA ASP A 51 -4.17 3.90 -0.34
C ASP A 51 -4.45 4.78 -1.56
N GLU A 52 -5.65 4.69 -2.10
CA GLU A 52 -6.08 5.52 -3.23
C GLU A 52 -6.07 7.00 -2.86
N SER A 53 -6.57 7.35 -1.67
CA SER A 53 -6.59 8.73 -1.21
C SER A 53 -5.18 9.28 -1.00
N CYS A 54 -4.27 8.47 -0.47
CA CYS A 54 -2.87 8.85 -0.28
C CYS A 54 -2.17 9.07 -1.62
N LEU A 55 -2.41 8.19 -2.58
CA LEU A 55 -1.81 8.30 -3.91
C LEU A 55 -2.31 9.56 -4.64
N LYS A 56 -3.61 9.81 -4.59
CA LYS A 56 -4.19 11.03 -5.18
C LYS A 56 -3.65 12.28 -4.53
N ALA A 57 -3.48 12.27 -3.20
CA ALA A 57 -2.95 13.41 -2.45
C ALA A 57 -1.51 13.73 -2.85
N VAL A 58 -0.65 12.73 -3.00
CA VAL A 58 0.74 12.96 -3.37
C VAL A 58 0.86 13.40 -4.83
N PHE A 59 0.03 12.91 -5.73
CA PHE A 59 -0.03 13.41 -7.10
C PHE A 59 -0.40 14.89 -7.13
N ARG A 60 -1.39 15.27 -6.34
CA ARG A 60 -1.81 16.67 -6.23
C ARG A 60 -0.71 17.57 -5.67
N MET A 61 0.00 17.07 -4.65
CA MET A 61 1.10 17.82 -4.02
C MET A 61 2.20 18.16 -5.03
N TYR A 62 2.53 17.24 -5.93
CA TYR A 62 3.53 17.44 -6.97
C TYR A 62 2.96 17.97 -8.29
N GLN A 63 1.68 18.36 -8.31
CA GLN A 63 1.00 18.86 -9.51
C GLN A 63 1.12 17.90 -10.69
N MET A 64 1.02 16.60 -10.41
CA MET A 64 1.05 15.54 -11.42
C MET A 64 -0.38 15.14 -11.79
N ASP A 65 -0.59 14.86 -13.08
CA ASP A 65 -1.87 14.32 -13.55
C ASP A 65 -2.05 12.90 -13.01
N TYR A 66 -3.20 12.65 -12.37
CA TYR A 66 -3.53 11.34 -11.84
C TYR A 66 -4.21 10.49 -12.90
N PRO A 67 -3.58 9.41 -13.37
CA PRO A 67 -4.26 8.47 -14.24
C PRO A 67 -5.42 7.81 -13.49
N ASP A 68 -6.45 7.42 -14.20
CA ASP A 68 -7.63 6.80 -13.57
C ASP A 68 -7.34 5.33 -13.27
N TYR A 69 -6.53 5.07 -12.26
CA TYR A 69 -6.17 3.71 -11.86
C TYR A 69 -7.38 2.96 -11.32
N THR A 70 -7.50 1.70 -11.72
CA THR A 70 -8.49 0.79 -11.14
C THR A 70 -7.92 0.16 -9.88
N PHE A 71 -8.62 0.33 -8.76
CA PHE A 71 -8.24 -0.28 -7.48
C PHE A 71 -9.17 -1.42 -7.12
N LEU A 72 -8.59 -2.54 -6.71
CA LEU A 72 -9.30 -3.68 -6.14
C LEU A 72 -8.97 -3.74 -4.63
N CYS A 73 -9.94 -4.16 -3.83
CA CYS A 73 -9.82 -4.11 -2.38
C CYS A 73 -9.95 -5.51 -1.75
N THR A 74 -8.86 -6.00 -1.18
CA THR A 74 -8.87 -7.29 -0.47
C THR A 74 -9.67 -7.22 0.83
N LEU A 75 -9.73 -6.06 1.49
CA LEU A 75 -10.55 -5.89 2.70
C LEU A 75 -12.04 -6.08 2.39
N GLN A 76 -12.54 -5.39 1.38
CA GLN A 76 -13.95 -5.51 0.98
C GLN A 76 -14.27 -6.94 0.52
N GLN A 77 -13.39 -7.55 -0.24
CA GLN A 77 -13.59 -8.91 -0.71
C GLN A 77 -13.54 -9.92 0.43
N SER A 78 -12.64 -9.74 1.41
CA SER A 78 -12.58 -10.62 2.57
C SER A 78 -13.88 -10.60 3.39
N ARG A 79 -14.54 -9.44 3.48
CA ARG A 79 -15.83 -9.32 4.16
C ARG A 79 -16.93 -10.10 3.44
N LYS A 80 -16.82 -10.26 2.14
CA LYS A 80 -17.77 -11.07 1.36
C LYS A 80 -17.50 -12.56 1.51
N VAL A 81 -16.23 -12.95 1.54
CA VAL A 81 -15.82 -14.36 1.67
C VAL A 81 -16.04 -14.85 3.10
N TRP A 82 -15.67 -14.03 4.08
CA TRP A 82 -15.85 -14.33 5.51
C TRP A 82 -16.66 -13.22 6.18
N PRO A 83 -17.99 -13.30 6.20
CA PRO A 83 -18.82 -12.19 6.68
C PRO A 83 -18.64 -11.82 8.16
N GLN A 84 -18.03 -12.69 8.96
CA GLN A 84 -17.85 -12.47 10.40
C GLN A 84 -16.37 -12.44 10.78
N GLY A 85 -16.05 -11.83 11.91
CA GLY A 85 -14.72 -11.77 12.46
C GLY A 85 -13.95 -10.52 12.05
N GLN A 86 -12.66 -10.50 12.38
CA GLN A 86 -11.77 -9.40 12.06
C GLN A 86 -11.23 -9.55 10.64
N HIS A 87 -10.97 -8.41 10.00
CA HIS A 87 -10.50 -8.35 8.62
C HIS A 87 -9.23 -7.52 8.46
N THR A 88 -8.45 -7.36 9.52
CA THR A 88 -7.14 -6.73 9.44
C THR A 88 -6.22 -7.54 8.54
N LEU A 89 -5.19 -6.89 8.00
CA LEU A 89 -4.30 -7.51 7.02
C LEU A 89 -3.67 -8.80 7.56
N ASP A 90 -3.17 -8.77 8.79
CA ASP A 90 -2.53 -9.90 9.44
C ASP A 90 -3.50 -11.09 9.63
N VAL A 91 -4.73 -10.81 10.03
CA VAL A 91 -5.75 -11.84 10.25
C VAL A 91 -6.13 -12.51 8.93
N ILE A 92 -6.40 -11.73 7.90
CA ILE A 92 -6.80 -12.28 6.59
C ILE A 92 -5.62 -12.97 5.90
N ALA A 93 -4.41 -12.43 6.02
CA ALA A 93 -3.21 -13.09 5.50
C ALA A 93 -3.03 -14.48 6.12
N ALA A 94 -3.22 -14.60 7.44
CA ALA A 94 -3.15 -15.88 8.13
C ALA A 94 -4.19 -16.89 7.61
N ARG A 95 -5.42 -16.42 7.35
CA ARG A 95 -6.47 -17.27 6.75
C ARG A 95 -6.07 -17.78 5.36
N CYS A 96 -5.28 -17.00 4.63
CA CYS A 96 -4.78 -17.36 3.31
C CYS A 96 -3.46 -18.13 3.35
N GLY A 97 -2.99 -18.51 4.53
CA GLY A 97 -1.75 -19.28 4.70
C GLY A 97 -0.47 -18.45 4.64
N TYR A 98 -0.57 -17.14 4.74
CA TYR A 98 0.60 -16.24 4.74
C TYR A 98 0.88 -15.74 6.15
N ASN A 99 2.10 -15.97 6.63
CA ASN A 99 2.52 -15.49 7.96
C ASN A 99 3.13 -14.11 7.85
N LEU A 100 2.38 -13.09 8.31
CA LEU A 100 2.85 -11.70 8.31
C LEU A 100 3.64 -11.43 9.59
N ALA A 101 4.96 -11.67 9.55
CA ALA A 101 5.84 -11.51 10.70
C ALA A 101 6.20 -10.05 10.98
N HIS A 102 6.20 -9.19 9.97
CA HIS A 102 6.64 -7.78 10.06
C HIS A 102 5.51 -6.84 9.65
N HIS A 103 4.42 -6.85 10.45
CA HIS A 103 3.29 -5.95 10.23
C HIS A 103 3.76 -4.48 10.28
N HIS A 104 3.20 -3.64 9.40
CA HIS A 104 3.61 -2.24 9.16
C HIS A 104 4.97 -2.08 8.44
N HIS A 105 5.58 -3.16 7.98
CA HIS A 105 6.70 -3.10 7.04
C HIS A 105 6.11 -3.11 5.62
N ALA A 106 6.38 -2.06 4.84
CA ALA A 106 5.67 -1.82 3.58
C ALA A 106 5.73 -3.01 2.60
N LEU A 107 6.92 -3.58 2.40
CA LEU A 107 7.06 -4.71 1.49
C LEU A 107 6.34 -5.95 2.01
N ALA A 108 6.46 -6.24 3.30
CA ALA A 108 5.79 -7.39 3.92
C ALA A 108 4.28 -7.25 3.82
N ASP A 109 3.75 -6.05 4.07
CA ASP A 109 2.32 -5.77 3.96
C ASP A 109 1.84 -5.91 2.51
N ALA A 110 2.62 -5.44 1.54
CA ALA A 110 2.29 -5.59 0.12
C ALA A 110 2.29 -7.06 -0.31
N GLU A 111 3.27 -7.84 0.13
CA GLU A 111 3.33 -9.28 -0.16
C GLU A 111 2.17 -10.04 0.46
N ALA A 112 1.79 -9.69 1.69
CA ALA A 112 0.62 -10.25 2.35
C ALA A 112 -0.66 -9.95 1.56
N CYS A 113 -0.82 -8.71 1.12
CA CYS A 113 -1.95 -8.30 0.30
C CYS A 113 -1.99 -9.08 -1.02
N ALA A 114 -0.84 -9.28 -1.66
CA ALA A 114 -0.74 -10.05 -2.88
C ALA A 114 -1.15 -11.51 -2.65
N ALA A 115 -0.71 -12.12 -1.56
CA ALA A 115 -1.09 -13.50 -1.21
C ALA A 115 -2.60 -13.63 -1.02
N ILE A 116 -3.23 -12.66 -0.37
CA ILE A 116 -4.68 -12.63 -0.21
C ILE A 116 -5.36 -12.48 -1.58
N ALA A 117 -4.90 -11.55 -2.40
CA ALA A 117 -5.48 -11.27 -3.70
C ALA A 117 -5.48 -12.51 -4.60
N LEU A 118 -4.41 -13.29 -4.58
CA LEU A 118 -4.30 -14.52 -5.36
C LEU A 118 -5.35 -15.59 -4.97
N GLN A 119 -5.90 -15.50 -3.77
CA GLN A 119 -6.86 -16.49 -3.29
C GLN A 119 -8.31 -16.03 -3.35
N ILE A 120 -8.59 -14.74 -3.15
CA ILE A 120 -9.99 -14.29 -3.02
C ILE A 120 -10.43 -13.28 -4.07
N LEU A 121 -9.52 -12.73 -4.84
CA LEU A 121 -9.87 -11.82 -5.94
C LEU A 121 -9.98 -12.52 -7.27
#